data_204c270284afb47a907de0c461487be0
#
_entry.id   204c270284afb47a907de0c461487be0
#
_cell.length_a   1.000
_cell.length_b   1.000
_cell.length_c   1.000
_cell.angle_alpha   90.00
_cell.angle_beta   90.00
_cell.angle_gamma   90.00
#
_symmetry.space_group_name_H-M   'P 1'
#
loop_
_entity.id
_entity.type
_entity.pdbx_description
1 polymer ?
#
loop_
_entity_poly.entity_id
_entity_poly.type
_entity_poly.pdbx_seq_one_letter_code
_entity_poly.pdbx_strand_id
1 'polypeptide(L)'
;MKKNKVFRIIKLIKNIICWTLIAVLVFTLVLFFMSRINGSTPSVFGYSIFRVSSGSMEPELMVGDIILDKTVDNPEDLKVGDVITFKSSDYGDLLVTHKVIKAPYEENGKLMLQTKGIANEVEDKPISVDNVKGIMICKVDYLDTVYNVFLSPWGLLILIALIVIIFFDEIITIVKILTNNDKSVKDADNINEIIDRLQAEKLKEQAEMLKEQAEIESKTDSEDSCEKDE
;
A
#
# COMPACT_ATOMS: atom_id res chain seq x y z
N MET A 1 9.20 31.52 23.52
CA MET A 1 7.90 30.80 23.53
C MET A 1 7.21 30.69 22.17
N LYS A 2 7.31 31.62 21.22
CA LYS A 2 6.66 31.53 19.88
C LYS A 2 7.23 30.43 18.99
N LYS A 3 8.53 30.14 18.97
CA LYS A 3 9.18 29.11 18.13
C LYS A 3 8.63 27.68 18.37
N ASN A 4 8.31 27.33 19.61
CA ASN A 4 7.80 25.99 19.93
C ASN A 4 6.35 25.75 19.46
N LYS A 5 5.53 26.81 19.35
CA LYS A 5 4.16 26.70 18.81
C LYS A 5 4.17 26.47 17.30
N VAL A 6 5.00 27.20 16.55
CA VAL A 6 5.12 27.04 15.11
C VAL A 6 5.62 25.63 14.76
N PHE A 7 6.64 25.14 15.46
CA PHE A 7 7.16 23.79 15.24
C PHE A 7 6.11 22.68 15.52
N ARG A 8 5.30 22.83 16.57
CA ARG A 8 4.19 21.90 16.85
C ARG A 8 3.12 21.92 15.76
N ILE A 9 2.78 23.10 15.24
CA ILE A 9 1.80 23.24 14.15
C ILE A 9 2.32 22.57 12.88
N ILE A 10 3.58 22.79 12.50
CA ILE A 10 4.21 22.16 11.33
C ILE A 10 4.20 20.63 11.47
N LYS A 11 4.54 20.11 12.65
CA LYS A 11 4.51 18.65 12.91
C LYS A 11 3.09 18.08 12.82
N LEU A 12 2.10 18.83 13.29
CA LEU A 12 0.69 18.44 13.24
C LEU A 12 0.17 18.40 11.79
N ILE A 13 0.50 19.42 10.99
CA ILE A 13 0.17 19.49 9.56
C ILE A 13 0.83 18.34 8.81
N LYS A 14 2.12 18.08 9.04
CA LYS A 14 2.84 16.97 8.45
C LYS A 14 2.17 15.61 8.77
N ASN A 15 1.81 15.37 10.04
CA ASN A 15 1.12 14.15 10.44
C ASN A 15 -0.24 14.00 9.74
N ILE A 16 -1.03 15.07 9.65
CA ILE A 16 -2.32 15.05 8.94
C ILE A 16 -2.10 14.68 7.46
N ILE A 17 -1.13 15.31 6.79
CA ILE A 17 -0.80 15.00 5.40
C ILE A 17 -0.37 13.53 5.26
N CYS A 18 0.50 13.03 6.13
CA CYS A 18 0.96 11.65 6.10
C CYS A 18 -0.22 10.65 6.25
N TRP A 19 -1.08 10.84 7.24
CA TRP A 19 -2.25 9.99 7.45
C TRP A 19 -3.25 10.05 6.28
N THR A 20 -3.42 11.23 5.69
CA THR A 20 -4.28 11.41 4.50
C THR A 20 -3.71 10.65 3.31
N LEU A 21 -2.39 10.72 3.06
CA LEU A 21 -1.74 9.96 1.99
C LEU A 21 -1.85 8.45 2.19
N ILE A 22 -1.66 7.97 3.42
CA ILE A 22 -1.84 6.55 3.75
C ILE A 22 -3.30 6.11 3.52
N ALA A 23 -4.26 6.91 3.96
CA ALA A 23 -5.68 6.61 3.76
C ALA A 23 -6.05 6.54 2.27
N VAL A 24 -5.56 7.48 1.45
CA VAL A 24 -5.75 7.47 -0.01
C VAL A 24 -5.09 6.23 -0.63
N LEU A 25 -3.87 5.88 -0.21
CA LEU A 25 -3.18 4.69 -0.71
C LEU A 25 -3.96 3.41 -0.38
N VAL A 26 -4.40 3.24 0.87
CA VAL A 26 -5.18 2.08 1.28
C VAL A 26 -6.51 2.02 0.51
N PHE A 27 -7.19 3.15 0.35
CA PHE A 27 -8.42 3.23 -0.41
C PHE A 27 -8.23 2.81 -1.88
N THR A 28 -7.18 3.30 -2.55
CA THR A 28 -6.87 2.92 -3.94
C THR A 28 -6.52 1.45 -4.08
N LEU A 29 -5.78 0.88 -3.11
CA LEU A 29 -5.48 -0.55 -3.08
C LEU A 29 -6.76 -1.39 -2.91
N VAL A 30 -7.66 -1.00 -2.02
CA VAL A 30 -8.94 -1.70 -1.82
C VAL A 30 -9.77 -1.67 -3.11
N LEU A 31 -9.90 -0.52 -3.78
CA LEU A 31 -10.60 -0.43 -5.06
C LEU A 31 -9.95 -1.31 -6.13
N PHE A 32 -8.62 -1.33 -6.20
CA PHE A 32 -7.89 -2.18 -7.14
C PHE A 32 -8.15 -3.67 -6.90
N PHE A 33 -8.10 -4.12 -5.65
CA PHE A 33 -8.37 -5.52 -5.32
C PHE A 33 -9.83 -5.89 -5.56
N MET A 34 -10.80 -5.04 -5.20
CA MET A 34 -12.22 -5.28 -5.47
C MET A 34 -12.50 -5.40 -6.98
N SER A 35 -11.88 -4.55 -7.78
CA SER A 35 -11.98 -4.62 -9.24
C SER A 35 -11.42 -5.93 -9.79
N ARG A 36 -10.28 -6.41 -9.26
CA ARG A 36 -9.69 -7.68 -9.68
C ARG A 36 -10.55 -8.90 -9.35
N ILE A 37 -11.18 -8.91 -8.18
CA ILE A 37 -12.05 -10.01 -7.73
C ILE A 37 -13.32 -10.08 -8.58
N ASN A 38 -13.91 -8.94 -8.89
CA ASN A 38 -15.18 -8.87 -9.65
C ASN A 38 -15.00 -8.98 -11.18
N GLY A 39 -13.76 -9.03 -11.68
CA GLY A 39 -13.46 -9.06 -13.13
C GLY A 39 -14.00 -7.85 -13.90
N SER A 40 -14.42 -6.81 -13.18
CA SER A 40 -14.97 -5.57 -13.74
C SER A 40 -13.91 -4.49 -13.88
N THR A 41 -14.11 -3.57 -14.79
CA THR A 41 -13.26 -2.39 -14.91
C THR A 41 -13.36 -1.55 -13.64
N PRO A 42 -12.23 -1.01 -13.12
CA PRO A 42 -12.28 -0.12 -11.98
C PRO A 42 -13.17 1.07 -12.26
N SER A 43 -14.25 1.20 -11.52
CA SER A 43 -15.12 2.38 -11.59
C SER A 43 -15.33 2.98 -10.22
N VAL A 44 -15.34 4.31 -10.14
CA VAL A 44 -15.57 5.08 -8.93
C VAL A 44 -16.81 5.93 -9.14
N PHE A 45 -17.83 5.69 -8.34
CA PHE A 45 -19.15 6.37 -8.47
C PHE A 45 -19.76 6.29 -9.88
N GLY A 46 -19.55 5.16 -10.58
CA GLY A 46 -20.04 4.98 -11.95
C GLY A 46 -19.17 5.64 -13.02
N TYR A 47 -18.00 6.15 -12.69
CA TYR A 47 -17.03 6.70 -13.64
C TYR A 47 -15.79 5.83 -13.74
N SER A 48 -15.29 5.63 -14.95
CA SER A 48 -14.06 4.90 -15.27
C SER A 48 -13.13 5.77 -16.10
N ILE A 49 -11.84 5.58 -15.90
CA ILE A 49 -10.81 6.30 -16.66
C ILE A 49 -10.07 5.28 -17.52
N PHE A 50 -9.96 5.57 -18.81
CA PHE A 50 -9.23 4.73 -19.75
C PHE A 50 -8.16 5.55 -20.48
N ARG A 51 -7.08 4.86 -20.88
CA ARG A 51 -6.04 5.42 -21.73
C ARG A 51 -6.12 4.80 -23.11
N VAL A 52 -6.19 5.66 -24.14
CA VAL A 52 -6.21 5.23 -25.53
C VAL A 52 -4.86 4.62 -25.88
N SER A 53 -4.87 3.37 -26.35
CA SER A 53 -3.65 2.59 -26.65
C SER A 53 -3.41 2.36 -28.15
N SER A 54 -4.40 2.65 -29.00
CA SER A 54 -4.31 2.47 -30.44
C SER A 54 -4.88 3.67 -31.19
N GLY A 55 -4.47 3.84 -32.46
CA GLY A 55 -4.93 4.95 -33.32
C GLY A 55 -6.28 4.72 -33.99
N SER A 56 -7.06 3.69 -33.60
CA SER A 56 -8.34 3.38 -34.25
C SER A 56 -9.38 4.50 -34.21
N MET A 57 -9.23 5.43 -33.27
CA MET A 57 -10.12 6.59 -33.09
C MET A 57 -9.51 7.92 -33.57
N GLU A 58 -8.35 7.89 -34.19
CA GLU A 58 -7.75 9.10 -34.77
C GLU A 58 -8.62 9.69 -35.90
N PRO A 59 -8.67 11.02 -36.03
CA PRO A 59 -8.00 12.05 -35.22
C PRO A 59 -8.76 12.50 -33.95
N GLU A 60 -9.92 11.94 -33.67
CA GLU A 60 -10.77 12.37 -32.52
C GLU A 60 -10.11 12.03 -31.17
N LEU A 61 -9.51 10.83 -31.06
CA LEU A 61 -8.72 10.40 -29.91
C LEU A 61 -7.35 9.93 -30.37
N MET A 62 -6.31 10.53 -29.84
CA MET A 62 -4.92 10.18 -30.15
C MET A 62 -4.40 9.11 -29.18
N VAL A 63 -3.41 8.36 -29.63
CA VAL A 63 -2.72 7.39 -28.73
C VAL A 63 -2.12 8.14 -27.54
N GLY A 64 -2.46 7.68 -26.34
CA GLY A 64 -2.02 8.30 -25.09
C GLY A 64 -3.10 9.13 -24.41
N ASP A 65 -4.10 9.58 -25.13
CA ASP A 65 -5.21 10.35 -24.56
C ASP A 65 -5.88 9.62 -23.39
N ILE A 66 -6.31 10.39 -22.40
CA ILE A 66 -7.08 9.88 -21.27
C ILE A 66 -8.53 10.29 -21.44
N ILE A 67 -9.43 9.32 -21.38
CA ILE A 67 -10.87 9.51 -21.50
C ILE A 67 -11.57 9.17 -20.20
N LEU A 68 -12.61 9.91 -19.90
CA LEU A 68 -13.53 9.67 -18.79
C LEU A 68 -14.82 9.09 -19.33
N ASP A 69 -15.13 7.87 -18.91
CA ASP A 69 -16.36 7.18 -19.26
C ASP A 69 -17.30 7.13 -18.06
N LYS A 70 -18.59 7.22 -18.33
CA LYS A 70 -19.67 6.95 -17.37
C LYS A 70 -20.30 5.61 -17.69
N THR A 71 -20.57 4.80 -16.66
CA THR A 71 -21.32 3.55 -16.80
C THR A 71 -22.69 3.85 -17.43
N VAL A 72 -23.09 3.00 -18.37
CA VAL A 72 -24.38 3.14 -19.05
C VAL A 72 -25.45 2.45 -18.21
N ASP A 73 -26.39 3.24 -17.68
CA ASP A 73 -27.49 2.71 -16.86
C ASP A 73 -28.55 2.03 -17.72
N ASN A 74 -28.86 2.64 -18.88
CA ASN A 74 -29.85 2.13 -19.85
C ASN A 74 -29.18 1.99 -21.23
N PRO A 75 -28.66 0.80 -21.58
CA PRO A 75 -27.98 0.59 -22.85
C PRO A 75 -28.86 0.88 -24.10
N GLU A 76 -30.18 0.85 -23.95
CA GLU A 76 -31.13 1.17 -25.02
C GLU A 76 -31.10 2.65 -25.44
N ASP A 77 -30.62 3.53 -24.55
CA ASP A 77 -30.52 4.97 -24.81
C ASP A 77 -29.32 5.38 -25.65
N LEU A 78 -28.42 4.44 -25.98
CA LEU A 78 -27.24 4.69 -26.80
C LEU A 78 -27.64 5.09 -28.22
N LYS A 79 -26.96 6.10 -28.76
CA LYS A 79 -27.24 6.70 -30.07
C LYS A 79 -26.08 6.56 -31.02
N VAL A 80 -26.41 6.62 -32.30
CA VAL A 80 -25.38 6.77 -33.35
C VAL A 80 -24.56 8.03 -33.08
N GLY A 81 -23.24 7.88 -33.08
CA GLY A 81 -22.29 8.95 -32.77
C GLY A 81 -21.74 8.92 -31.36
N ASP A 82 -22.36 8.18 -30.44
CA ASP A 82 -21.77 7.99 -29.10
C ASP A 82 -20.45 7.24 -29.19
N VAL A 83 -19.49 7.67 -28.39
CA VAL A 83 -18.22 6.94 -28.21
C VAL A 83 -18.34 6.09 -26.97
N ILE A 84 -18.20 4.79 -27.12
CA ILE A 84 -18.38 3.81 -26.04
C ILE A 84 -17.13 2.96 -25.87
N THR A 85 -16.87 2.56 -24.63
CA THR A 85 -15.88 1.54 -24.30
C THR A 85 -16.59 0.23 -24.01
N PHE A 86 -16.20 -0.83 -24.66
CA PHE A 86 -16.82 -2.14 -24.57
C PHE A 86 -15.77 -3.27 -24.56
N LYS A 87 -16.16 -4.43 -24.06
CA LYS A 87 -15.34 -5.65 -24.10
C LYS A 87 -15.54 -6.36 -25.43
N SER A 88 -14.50 -6.49 -26.23
CA SER A 88 -14.57 -7.09 -27.54
C SER A 88 -13.99 -8.49 -27.56
N SER A 89 -14.79 -9.47 -27.96
CA SER A 89 -14.35 -10.86 -28.18
C SER A 89 -13.41 -11.00 -29.39
N ASP A 90 -13.54 -10.14 -30.40
CA ASP A 90 -12.69 -10.17 -31.59
C ASP A 90 -11.24 -9.77 -31.28
N TYR A 91 -11.03 -9.00 -30.21
CA TYR A 91 -9.72 -8.57 -29.73
C TYR A 91 -9.28 -9.29 -28.43
N GLY A 92 -9.73 -10.53 -28.22
CA GLY A 92 -9.30 -11.33 -27.08
C GLY A 92 -9.79 -10.81 -25.73
N ASP A 93 -11.03 -10.37 -25.69
CA ASP A 93 -11.66 -9.81 -24.48
C ASP A 93 -11.04 -8.50 -23.98
N LEU A 94 -10.30 -7.80 -24.83
CA LEU A 94 -9.76 -6.48 -24.52
C LEU A 94 -10.86 -5.41 -24.54
N LEU A 95 -10.59 -4.33 -23.83
CA LEU A 95 -11.43 -3.13 -23.88
C LEU A 95 -11.08 -2.33 -25.13
N VAL A 96 -12.12 -2.00 -25.89
CA VAL A 96 -12.05 -1.25 -27.13
C VAL A 96 -12.94 -0.02 -27.00
N THR A 97 -12.49 1.13 -27.46
CA THR A 97 -13.26 2.38 -27.51
C THR A 97 -13.52 2.76 -28.95
N HIS A 98 -14.78 2.67 -29.38
CA HIS A 98 -15.17 2.98 -30.75
C HIS A 98 -16.49 3.79 -30.76
N LYS A 99 -16.80 4.37 -31.93
CA LYS A 99 -18.03 5.14 -32.15
C LYS A 99 -19.17 4.23 -32.57
N VAL A 100 -20.34 4.43 -31.98
CA VAL A 100 -21.58 3.73 -32.36
C VAL A 100 -22.00 4.19 -33.76
N ILE A 101 -22.13 3.24 -34.69
CA ILE A 101 -22.60 3.48 -36.06
C ILE A 101 -24.02 2.98 -36.29
N LYS A 102 -24.48 2.03 -35.45
CA LYS A 102 -25.85 1.55 -35.44
C LYS A 102 -26.34 1.47 -34.01
N ALA A 103 -27.39 2.20 -33.71
CA ALA A 103 -28.01 2.23 -32.40
C ALA A 103 -28.55 0.85 -31.98
N PRO A 104 -28.78 0.59 -30.70
CA PRO A 104 -29.26 -0.70 -30.21
C PRO A 104 -30.48 -1.20 -30.99
N TYR A 105 -30.40 -2.47 -31.37
CA TYR A 105 -31.46 -3.19 -32.08
C TYR A 105 -31.57 -4.62 -31.58
N GLU A 106 -32.74 -5.19 -31.68
CA GLU A 106 -32.97 -6.58 -31.27
C GLU A 106 -32.53 -7.55 -32.38
N GLU A 107 -31.72 -8.52 -32.04
CA GLU A 107 -31.28 -9.60 -32.92
C GLU A 107 -31.22 -10.92 -32.14
N ASN A 108 -32.01 -11.92 -32.57
CA ASN A 108 -32.10 -13.24 -31.91
C ASN A 108 -32.44 -13.17 -30.40
N GLY A 109 -33.29 -12.22 -29.98
CA GLY A 109 -33.69 -12.03 -28.59
C GLY A 109 -32.60 -11.38 -27.72
N LYS A 110 -31.55 -10.80 -28.32
CA LYS A 110 -30.52 -10.02 -27.65
C LYS A 110 -30.48 -8.62 -28.21
N LEU A 111 -30.22 -7.67 -27.33
CA LEU A 111 -30.00 -6.29 -27.73
C LEU A 111 -28.55 -6.14 -28.20
N MET A 112 -28.38 -5.80 -29.46
CA MET A 112 -27.09 -5.67 -30.15
C MET A 112 -26.90 -4.23 -30.63
N LEU A 113 -25.68 -3.82 -30.79
CA LEU A 113 -25.30 -2.55 -31.42
C LEU A 113 -24.07 -2.77 -32.30
N GLN A 114 -23.76 -1.80 -33.16
CA GLN A 114 -22.59 -1.87 -34.02
C GLN A 114 -21.73 -0.63 -33.89
N THR A 115 -20.43 -0.82 -33.85
CA THR A 115 -19.41 0.21 -33.67
C THR A 115 -18.41 0.22 -34.80
N LYS A 116 -17.64 1.30 -34.87
CA LYS A 116 -16.51 1.43 -35.81
C LYS A 116 -15.47 2.40 -35.23
N GLY A 117 -14.20 2.04 -35.32
CA GLY A 117 -13.11 2.98 -35.11
C GLY A 117 -13.08 4.01 -36.26
N ILE A 118 -12.87 5.28 -35.95
CA ILE A 118 -12.91 6.36 -36.95
C ILE A 118 -11.86 6.15 -38.05
N ALA A 119 -10.66 5.72 -37.64
CA ALA A 119 -9.56 5.42 -38.56
C ALA A 119 -9.64 4.04 -39.18
N ASN A 120 -10.58 3.18 -38.79
CA ASN A 120 -10.70 1.85 -39.34
C ASN A 120 -11.45 1.86 -40.68
N GLU A 121 -11.06 1.03 -41.62
CA GLU A 121 -11.78 0.88 -42.90
C GLU A 121 -13.03 0.00 -42.72
N VAL A 122 -12.97 -0.98 -41.84
CA VAL A 122 -14.01 -2.00 -41.62
C VAL A 122 -14.75 -1.71 -40.31
N GLU A 123 -16.06 -1.94 -40.35
CA GLU A 123 -16.93 -1.88 -39.16
C GLU A 123 -16.68 -3.09 -38.25
N ASP A 124 -16.90 -2.90 -36.94
CA ASP A 124 -16.83 -3.98 -35.99
C ASP A 124 -18.03 -4.93 -36.20
N LYS A 125 -17.89 -6.19 -35.81
CA LYS A 125 -19.03 -7.10 -35.73
C LYS A 125 -20.02 -6.60 -34.70
N PRO A 126 -21.33 -6.90 -34.87
CA PRO A 126 -22.33 -6.57 -33.86
C PRO A 126 -21.93 -7.11 -32.50
N ILE A 127 -22.03 -6.24 -31.47
CA ILE A 127 -21.73 -6.57 -30.08
C ILE A 127 -22.98 -6.51 -29.23
N SER A 128 -23.07 -7.37 -28.22
CA SER A 128 -24.14 -7.25 -27.21
C SER A 128 -23.94 -6.01 -26.38
N VAL A 129 -25.02 -5.31 -26.08
CA VAL A 129 -25.01 -4.15 -25.17
C VAL A 129 -24.49 -4.51 -23.77
N ASP A 130 -24.59 -5.77 -23.34
CA ASP A 130 -24.04 -6.25 -22.07
C ASP A 130 -22.52 -6.11 -21.98
N ASN A 131 -21.85 -6.06 -23.12
CA ASN A 131 -20.40 -5.89 -23.20
C ASN A 131 -19.97 -4.42 -23.04
N VAL A 132 -20.90 -3.47 -23.11
CA VAL A 132 -20.62 -2.04 -22.94
C VAL A 132 -20.23 -1.76 -21.49
N LYS A 133 -19.12 -1.06 -21.29
CA LYS A 133 -18.60 -0.69 -19.97
C LYS A 133 -18.86 0.76 -19.61
N GLY A 134 -18.94 1.63 -20.62
CA GLY A 134 -19.21 3.04 -20.41
C GLY A 134 -19.37 3.80 -21.71
N ILE A 135 -19.95 4.99 -21.60
CA ILE A 135 -20.02 6.00 -22.63
C ILE A 135 -19.02 7.11 -22.31
N MET A 136 -18.24 7.52 -23.26
CA MET A 136 -17.30 8.62 -23.11
C MET A 136 -18.01 9.94 -22.89
N ILE A 137 -17.66 10.62 -21.79
CA ILE A 137 -18.17 11.95 -21.47
C ILE A 137 -17.23 13.02 -22.04
N CYS A 138 -15.95 12.88 -21.79
CA CYS A 138 -14.95 13.84 -22.25
C CYS A 138 -13.56 13.22 -22.31
N LYS A 139 -12.72 13.85 -23.12
CA LYS A 139 -11.26 13.68 -23.09
C LYS A 139 -10.69 14.61 -22.01
N VAL A 140 -9.74 14.13 -21.25
CA VAL A 140 -9.11 14.88 -20.16
C VAL A 140 -7.69 15.28 -20.57
N ASP A 141 -7.60 16.40 -21.29
CA ASP A 141 -6.36 16.84 -21.97
C ASP A 141 -5.15 17.06 -21.04
N TYR A 142 -5.40 17.46 -19.79
CA TYR A 142 -4.30 17.73 -18.85
C TYR A 142 -3.75 16.50 -18.15
N LEU A 143 -4.53 15.42 -18.04
CA LEU A 143 -4.11 14.21 -17.34
C LEU A 143 -3.02 13.45 -18.08
N ASP A 144 -2.99 13.51 -19.41
CA ASP A 144 -1.92 12.90 -20.20
C ASP A 144 -0.56 13.55 -19.89
N THR A 145 -0.50 14.88 -19.83
CA THR A 145 0.72 15.60 -19.43
C THR A 145 1.16 15.25 -18.01
N VAL A 146 0.22 15.25 -17.07
CA VAL A 146 0.49 14.87 -15.68
C VAL A 146 0.99 13.43 -15.60
N TYR A 147 0.30 12.50 -16.26
CA TYR A 147 0.68 11.08 -16.32
C TYR A 147 2.10 10.91 -16.89
N ASN A 148 2.42 11.55 -18.01
CA ASN A 148 3.72 11.46 -18.66
C ASN A 148 4.84 12.07 -17.80
N VAL A 149 4.57 13.17 -17.10
CA VAL A 149 5.54 13.78 -16.16
C VAL A 149 5.78 12.90 -14.95
N PHE A 150 4.72 12.40 -14.30
CA PHE A 150 4.85 11.62 -13.05
C PHE A 150 5.39 10.20 -13.28
N LEU A 151 5.06 9.57 -14.41
CA LEU A 151 5.56 8.23 -14.75
C LEU A 151 6.86 8.27 -15.56
N SER A 152 7.39 9.45 -15.89
CA SER A 152 8.74 9.54 -16.42
C SER A 152 9.75 9.04 -15.36
N PRO A 153 10.92 8.52 -15.78
CA PRO A 153 11.96 8.11 -14.85
C PRO A 153 12.35 9.23 -13.86
N TRP A 154 12.38 10.46 -14.33
CA TRP A 154 12.66 11.64 -13.50
C TRP A 154 11.52 12.00 -12.55
N GLY A 155 10.26 11.90 -13.01
CA GLY A 155 9.08 12.12 -12.18
C GLY A 155 8.98 11.09 -11.03
N LEU A 156 9.26 9.82 -11.31
CA LEU A 156 9.34 8.78 -10.29
C LEU A 156 10.44 9.04 -9.27
N LEU A 157 11.64 9.48 -9.70
CA LEU A 157 12.73 9.83 -8.79
C LEU A 157 12.35 11.01 -7.88
N ILE A 158 11.71 12.04 -8.44
CA ILE A 158 11.23 13.20 -7.66
C ILE A 158 10.15 12.74 -6.66
N LEU A 159 9.22 11.88 -7.07
CA LEU A 159 8.17 11.36 -6.20
C LEU A 159 8.76 10.54 -5.03
N ILE A 160 9.71 9.66 -5.33
CA ILE A 160 10.42 8.88 -4.31
C ILE A 160 11.19 9.81 -3.35
N ALA A 161 11.90 10.82 -3.87
CA ALA A 161 12.61 11.79 -3.04
C ALA A 161 11.66 12.56 -2.13
N LEU A 162 10.50 12.98 -2.62
CA LEU A 162 9.47 13.64 -1.81
C LEU A 162 8.93 12.73 -0.71
N ILE A 163 8.66 11.46 -1.03
CA ILE A 163 8.23 10.47 -0.03
C ILE A 163 9.29 10.30 1.04
N VAL A 164 10.56 10.12 0.66
CA VAL A 164 11.68 9.97 1.61
C VAL A 164 11.79 11.21 2.51
N ILE A 165 11.68 12.42 1.95
CA ILE A 165 11.74 13.67 2.73
C ILE A 165 10.57 13.74 3.75
N ILE A 166 9.35 13.38 3.33
CA ILE A 166 8.17 13.42 4.19
C ILE A 166 8.29 12.41 5.35
N PHE A 167 8.79 11.22 5.06
CA PHE A 167 8.90 10.13 6.05
C PHE A 167 10.25 10.07 6.78
N PHE A 168 11.18 10.98 6.48
CA PHE A 168 12.53 10.95 7.02
C PHE A 168 12.57 10.95 8.55
N ASP A 169 11.76 11.80 9.19
CA ASP A 169 11.71 11.90 10.66
C ASP A 169 11.11 10.64 11.30
N GLU A 170 10.13 10.00 10.64
CA GLU A 170 9.51 8.76 11.06
C GLU A 170 10.51 7.60 10.99
N ILE A 171 11.25 7.52 9.89
CA ILE A 171 12.31 6.51 9.71
C ILE A 171 13.38 6.65 10.79
N ILE A 172 13.87 7.88 11.03
CA ILE A 172 14.85 8.14 12.10
C ILE A 172 14.28 7.76 13.48
N THR A 173 13.01 8.05 13.73
CA THR A 173 12.36 7.73 15.01
C THR A 173 12.27 6.21 15.20
N ILE A 174 11.87 5.47 14.18
CA ILE A 174 11.81 4.00 14.21
C ILE A 174 13.21 3.41 14.44
N VAL A 175 14.20 3.88 13.69
CA VAL A 175 15.60 3.44 13.85
C VAL A 175 16.10 3.69 15.27
N LYS A 176 15.82 4.86 15.87
CA LYS A 176 16.20 5.17 17.26
C LYS A 176 15.50 4.25 18.27
N ILE A 177 14.22 3.94 18.08
CA ILE A 177 13.49 3.03 18.97
C ILE A 177 14.10 1.62 18.88
N LEU A 178 14.35 1.12 17.69
CA LEU A 178 14.97 -0.19 17.48
C LEU A 178 16.36 -0.27 18.11
N THR A 179 17.20 0.75 17.86
CA THR A 179 18.57 0.80 18.42
C THR A 179 18.59 0.97 19.94
N ASN A 180 17.64 1.73 20.52
CA ASN A 180 17.53 1.85 21.98
C ASN A 180 17.02 0.56 22.64
N ASN A 181 16.16 -0.19 21.97
CA ASN A 181 15.71 -1.49 22.47
C ASN A 181 16.87 -2.49 22.55
N ASP A 182 17.75 -2.50 21.53
CA ASP A 182 18.97 -3.32 21.56
C ASP A 182 19.93 -2.95 22.69
N LYS A 183 20.03 -1.67 23.04
CA LYS A 183 20.83 -1.22 24.18
C LYS A 183 20.23 -1.66 25.52
N SER A 184 18.92 -1.51 25.69
CA SER A 184 18.25 -1.89 26.94
C SER A 184 18.31 -3.41 27.21
N VAL A 185 18.30 -4.23 26.16
CA VAL A 185 18.49 -5.69 26.29
C VAL A 185 19.91 -6.01 26.73
N LYS A 186 20.94 -5.39 26.10
CA LYS A 186 22.32 -5.58 26.47
C LYS A 186 22.65 -5.11 27.89
N ASP A 187 22.03 -4.01 28.33
CA ASP A 187 22.18 -3.50 29.69
C ASP A 187 21.53 -4.44 30.70
N ALA A 188 20.39 -5.05 30.37
CA ALA A 188 19.73 -6.06 31.21
C ALA A 188 20.57 -7.35 31.32
N ASP A 189 21.18 -7.81 30.24
CA ASP A 189 22.06 -8.98 30.23
C ASP A 189 23.31 -8.74 31.10
N ASN A 190 23.92 -7.55 31.01
CA ASN A 190 25.03 -7.15 31.87
C ASN A 190 24.66 -7.11 33.36
N ILE A 191 23.47 -6.61 33.70
CA ILE A 191 22.97 -6.57 35.09
C ILE A 191 22.77 -7.99 35.62
N ASN A 192 22.20 -8.89 34.83
CA ASN A 192 22.01 -10.28 35.22
C ASN A 192 23.36 -10.98 35.47
N GLU A 193 24.35 -10.78 34.63
CA GLU A 193 25.69 -11.31 34.81
C GLU A 193 26.37 -10.81 36.11
N ILE A 194 26.16 -9.53 36.44
CA ILE A 194 26.65 -8.97 37.71
C ILE A 194 25.94 -9.58 38.93
N ILE A 195 24.62 -9.77 38.83
CA ILE A 195 23.84 -10.39 39.89
C ILE A 195 24.32 -11.84 40.15
N ASP A 196 24.53 -12.62 39.10
CA ASP A 196 25.01 -13.99 39.18
C ASP A 196 26.41 -14.08 39.84
N ARG A 197 27.33 -13.15 39.48
CA ARG A 197 28.64 -13.04 40.12
C ARG A 197 28.53 -12.74 41.62
N LEU A 198 27.72 -11.77 42.00
CA LEU A 198 27.51 -11.40 43.42
C LEU A 198 26.88 -12.52 44.23
N GLN A 199 25.96 -13.28 43.65
CA GLN A 199 25.38 -14.45 44.30
C GLN A 199 26.40 -15.59 44.51
N ALA A 200 27.25 -15.83 43.50
CA ALA A 200 28.30 -16.82 43.60
C ALA A 200 29.37 -16.44 44.65
N GLU A 201 29.67 -15.15 44.79
CA GLU A 201 30.61 -14.67 45.84
C GLU A 201 30.02 -14.82 47.26
N LYS A 202 28.75 -14.47 47.46
CA LYS A 202 28.05 -14.68 48.73
C LYS A 202 27.96 -16.16 49.13
N LEU A 203 27.72 -17.04 48.15
CA LEU A 203 27.70 -18.48 48.39
C LEU A 203 29.08 -19.02 48.82
N LYS A 204 30.15 -18.52 48.26
CA LYS A 204 31.53 -18.85 48.66
C LYS A 204 31.83 -18.41 50.10
N GLU A 205 31.47 -17.16 50.43
CA GLU A 205 31.66 -16.58 51.75
C GLU A 205 30.86 -17.39 52.84
N GLN A 206 29.62 -17.76 52.52
CA GLN A 206 28.83 -18.64 53.43
C GLN A 206 29.43 -20.02 53.57
N ALA A 207 29.98 -20.59 52.48
CA ALA A 207 30.62 -21.91 52.57
C ALA A 207 31.94 -21.88 53.37
N GLU A 208 32.67 -20.76 53.32
CA GLU A 208 33.87 -20.56 54.16
C GLU A 208 33.51 -20.41 55.63
N MET A 209 32.50 -19.60 55.97
CA MET A 209 32.00 -19.46 57.35
C MET A 209 31.51 -20.79 57.93
N LEU A 210 30.78 -21.60 57.14
CA LEU A 210 30.34 -22.92 57.58
C LEU A 210 31.49 -23.87 57.82
N LYS A 211 32.57 -23.82 57.03
CA LYS A 211 33.79 -24.60 57.27
C LYS A 211 34.51 -24.19 58.55
N GLU A 212 34.64 -22.91 58.81
CA GLU A 212 35.25 -22.36 60.02
C GLU A 212 34.45 -22.75 61.24
N GLN A 213 33.11 -22.69 61.20
CA GLN A 213 32.22 -23.18 62.29
C GLN A 213 32.40 -24.68 62.54
N ALA A 214 32.45 -25.50 61.50
CA ALA A 214 32.64 -26.95 61.64
C ALA A 214 34.04 -27.28 62.21
N GLU A 215 35.06 -26.46 61.90
CA GLU A 215 36.40 -26.63 62.44
C GLU A 215 36.49 -26.27 63.94
N ILE A 216 35.74 -25.22 64.35
CA ILE A 216 35.59 -24.83 65.76
C ILE A 216 34.88 -25.91 66.55
N GLU A 217 33.74 -26.43 66.03
CA GLU A 217 32.96 -27.49 66.66
C GLU A 217 33.75 -28.77 66.82
N SER A 218 34.57 -29.17 65.85
CA SER A 218 35.45 -30.33 65.92
C SER A 218 36.60 -30.17 66.93
N LYS A 219 37.03 -28.96 67.23
CA LYS A 219 38.06 -28.67 68.26
C LYS A 219 37.45 -28.68 69.62
N THR A 220 36.22 -28.18 69.83
CA THR A 220 35.50 -28.25 71.14
C THR A 220 35.15 -29.67 71.54
N ASP A 221 34.72 -30.53 70.60
CA ASP A 221 34.46 -31.92 70.87
C ASP A 221 35.70 -32.73 71.21
N SER A 222 36.88 -32.31 70.70
CA SER A 222 38.16 -32.98 71.10
C SER A 222 38.71 -32.54 72.44
N GLU A 223 38.39 -31.36 72.96
CA GLU A 223 38.73 -30.89 74.31
C GLU A 223 37.81 -31.50 75.37
N ASP A 224 36.52 -31.66 75.10
CA ASP A 224 35.55 -32.29 76.06
C ASP A 224 35.76 -33.79 76.24
N SER A 225 36.41 -34.42 75.25
CA SER A 225 36.77 -35.85 75.35
C SER A 225 38.06 -36.14 76.22
N CYS A 226 38.95 -35.14 76.39
CA CYS A 226 40.14 -35.26 77.21
C CYS A 226 39.91 -35.00 78.69
N GLU A 227 38.79 -34.38 79.10
CA GLU A 227 38.52 -34.03 80.50
C GLU A 227 37.70 -35.13 81.26
N LYS A 228 37.35 -36.25 80.60
CA LYS A 228 36.59 -37.37 81.18
C LYS A 228 37.43 -38.56 81.56
N ASP A 229 38.74 -38.53 81.39
CA ASP A 229 39.65 -39.65 81.75
C ASP A 229 40.63 -39.29 82.87
N GLU A 230 40.28 -38.41 83.87
CA GLU A 230 40.98 -38.25 85.17
C GLU A 230 40.13 -38.63 86.37
#